data_46c65e89fb631c1bb3863d6f5a21b88d
#
_entry.id   46c65e89fb631c1bb3863d6f5a21b88d
#
_cell.length_a   1.000
_cell.length_b   1.000
_cell.length_c   1.000
_cell.angle_alpha   90.00
_cell.angle_beta   90.00
_cell.angle_gamma   90.00
#
_symmetry.space_group_name_H-M   'P 1'
#
loop_
_entity.id
_entity.type
_entity.pdbx_description
1 polymer ?
#
loop_
_entity_poly.entity_id
_entity_poly.type
_entity_poly.pdbx_seq_one_letter_code
_entity_poly.pdbx_strand_id
1 'polypeptide(L)'
;FKYTTPGSILDKTRELVIETFEKSASEIKDGMDVSLLCIDIQNKKVSWSGANNPLWYIQDNKLIEIKANKQPIGKTDLVQPFTTHDIEYKEDTTFFLFTDGLADQFGGPKGKKFKYKQFQELLISINDKTMQEQSLLIDKEFENWRKDLEQVDDVCVIGIKI
;
A
#
# COMPACT_ATOMS: atom_id res chain seq x y z
N PHE A 1 -24.53 8.34 -3.00
CA PHE A 1 -23.19 8.71 -3.47
C PHE A 1 -22.95 8.11 -4.86
N LYS A 2 -22.32 8.87 -5.78
CA LYS A 2 -22.11 8.48 -7.19
C LYS A 2 -20.93 7.51 -7.36
N TYR A 3 -19.98 7.54 -6.42
CA TYR A 3 -18.76 6.74 -6.45
C TYR A 3 -18.78 5.74 -5.30
N THR A 4 -18.96 4.47 -5.60
CA THR A 4 -19.20 3.41 -4.60
C THR A 4 -18.14 2.31 -4.62
N THR A 5 -17.25 2.31 -5.60
CA THR A 5 -16.17 1.33 -5.72
C THR A 5 -14.81 2.02 -5.54
N PRO A 6 -13.79 1.32 -5.00
CA PRO A 6 -12.45 1.90 -4.82
C PRO A 6 -11.87 2.48 -6.11
N GLY A 7 -12.01 1.81 -7.24
CA GLY A 7 -11.54 2.33 -8.53
C GLY A 7 -12.22 3.63 -8.93
N SER A 8 -13.56 3.72 -8.83
CA SER A 8 -14.30 4.95 -9.16
C SER A 8 -13.96 6.10 -8.22
N ILE A 9 -13.60 5.81 -6.96
CA ILE A 9 -13.14 6.81 -6.00
C ILE A 9 -11.76 7.34 -6.43
N LEU A 10 -10.81 6.45 -6.79
CA LEU A 10 -9.50 6.86 -7.27
C LEU A 10 -9.57 7.66 -8.58
N ASP A 11 -10.45 7.27 -9.52
CA ASP A 11 -10.67 8.01 -10.75
C ASP A 11 -11.15 9.44 -10.46
N LYS A 12 -12.13 9.58 -9.57
CA LYS A 12 -12.63 10.91 -9.18
C LYS A 12 -11.60 11.72 -8.41
N THR A 13 -10.83 11.08 -7.54
CA THR A 13 -9.73 11.73 -6.81
C THR A 13 -8.69 12.27 -7.80
N ARG A 14 -8.29 11.48 -8.80
CA ARG A 14 -7.36 11.92 -9.85
C ARG A 14 -7.89 13.13 -10.62
N GLU A 15 -9.17 13.11 -11.02
CA GLU A 15 -9.81 14.25 -11.70
C GLU A 15 -9.70 15.53 -10.84
N LEU A 16 -10.05 15.46 -9.56
CA LEU A 16 -10.01 16.60 -8.65
C LEU A 16 -8.59 17.10 -8.39
N VAL A 17 -7.61 16.20 -8.26
CA VAL A 17 -6.20 16.57 -8.09
C VAL A 17 -5.69 17.31 -9.32
N ILE A 18 -5.97 16.79 -10.53
CA ILE A 18 -5.57 17.44 -11.79
C ILE A 18 -6.21 18.83 -11.91
N GLU A 19 -7.52 18.94 -11.69
CA GLU A 19 -8.23 20.23 -11.73
C GLU A 19 -7.67 21.24 -10.72
N THR A 20 -7.25 20.77 -9.54
CA THR A 20 -6.69 21.64 -8.49
C THR A 20 -5.32 22.17 -8.89
N PHE A 21 -4.46 21.31 -9.44
CA PHE A 21 -3.12 21.72 -9.88
C PHE A 21 -3.15 22.59 -11.14
N GLU A 22 -4.12 22.39 -12.04
CA GLU A 22 -4.29 23.25 -13.22
C GLU A 22 -4.70 24.68 -12.88
N LYS A 23 -5.37 24.88 -11.75
CA LYS A 23 -5.73 26.20 -11.22
C LYS A 23 -4.57 26.91 -10.51
N SER A 24 -3.54 26.17 -10.11
CA SER A 24 -2.33 26.77 -9.55
C SER A 24 -1.42 27.25 -10.69
N ALA A 25 -0.80 28.42 -10.52
CA ALA A 25 0.04 29.05 -11.54
C ALA A 25 1.38 28.31 -11.84
N SER A 26 1.60 27.16 -11.23
CA SER A 26 2.79 26.30 -11.41
C SER A 26 2.43 25.03 -12.16
N GLU A 27 3.21 24.67 -13.19
CA GLU A 27 3.14 23.33 -13.82
C GLU A 27 3.63 22.26 -12.85
N ILE A 28 2.79 21.92 -11.87
CA ILE A 28 3.07 20.82 -10.93
C ILE A 28 2.72 19.52 -11.65
N LYS A 29 3.75 18.69 -11.88
CA LYS A 29 3.59 17.32 -12.43
C LYS A 29 3.59 16.26 -11.35
N ASP A 30 3.37 16.65 -10.08
CA ASP A 30 3.37 15.71 -8.96
C ASP A 30 2.12 14.83 -8.99
N GLY A 31 2.30 13.60 -8.56
CA GLY A 31 1.24 12.61 -8.40
C GLY A 31 1.39 11.91 -7.06
N MET A 32 0.30 11.26 -6.63
CA MET A 32 0.28 10.48 -5.41
C MET A 32 0.16 8.99 -5.72
N ASP A 33 0.91 8.17 -5.01
CA ASP A 33 0.70 6.73 -4.96
C ASP A 33 -0.31 6.41 -3.86
N VAL A 34 -1.31 5.62 -4.18
CA VAL A 34 -2.45 5.37 -3.27
C VAL A 34 -2.84 3.90 -3.28
N SER A 35 -3.11 3.37 -2.09
CA SER A 35 -3.72 2.06 -1.90
C SER A 35 -5.02 2.24 -1.12
N LEU A 36 -6.17 1.90 -1.71
CA LEU A 36 -7.50 2.10 -1.15
C LEU A 36 -8.20 0.77 -0.92
N LEU A 37 -8.36 0.39 0.34
CA LEU A 37 -9.08 -0.81 0.77
C LEU A 37 -10.45 -0.40 1.33
N CYS A 38 -11.51 -1.01 0.84
CA CYS A 38 -12.87 -0.87 1.35
C CYS A 38 -13.31 -2.18 1.98
N ILE A 39 -13.75 -2.11 3.24
CA ILE A 39 -14.23 -3.27 4.01
C ILE A 39 -15.69 -3.03 4.40
N ASP A 40 -16.58 -3.86 3.87
CA ASP A 40 -17.99 -3.91 4.29
C ASP A 40 -18.17 -5.07 5.26
N ILE A 41 -18.12 -4.75 6.56
CA ILE A 41 -18.20 -5.73 7.64
C ILE A 41 -19.58 -6.41 7.64
N GLN A 42 -20.65 -5.66 7.33
CA GLN A 42 -22.02 -6.19 7.38
C GLN A 42 -22.27 -7.24 6.30
N ASN A 43 -21.78 -6.98 5.09
CA ASN A 43 -21.95 -7.86 3.93
C ASN A 43 -20.77 -8.80 3.70
N LYS A 44 -19.75 -8.76 4.58
CA LYS A 44 -18.52 -9.55 4.48
C LYS A 44 -17.84 -9.39 3.11
N LYS A 45 -17.74 -8.16 2.63
CA LYS A 45 -17.11 -7.84 1.34
C LYS A 45 -15.87 -7.01 1.54
N VAL A 46 -14.83 -7.33 0.80
CA VAL A 46 -13.63 -6.54 0.70
C VAL A 46 -13.39 -6.20 -0.76
N SER A 47 -13.13 -4.93 -1.04
CA SER A 47 -12.72 -4.49 -2.38
C SER A 47 -11.56 -3.52 -2.28
N TRP A 48 -10.72 -3.49 -3.31
CA TRP A 48 -9.50 -2.71 -3.32
C TRP A 48 -9.20 -2.12 -4.70
N SER A 49 -8.48 -0.99 -4.71
CA SER A 49 -7.87 -0.40 -5.89
C SER A 49 -6.56 0.30 -5.51
N GLY A 50 -5.59 0.30 -6.42
CA GLY A 50 -4.28 0.93 -6.16
C GLY A 50 -3.76 1.73 -7.34
N ALA A 51 -3.13 2.85 -7.02
CA ALA A 51 -2.30 3.67 -7.88
C ALA A 51 -0.84 3.42 -7.49
N ASN A 52 -0.07 2.72 -8.30
CA ASN A 52 1.31 2.24 -8.12
C ASN A 52 1.53 1.31 -6.90
N ASN A 53 0.94 1.58 -5.75
CA ASN A 53 1.11 0.79 -4.52
C ASN A 53 0.22 -0.46 -4.53
N PRO A 54 0.78 -1.67 -4.44
CA PRO A 54 0.03 -2.92 -4.42
C PRO A 54 -0.70 -3.15 -3.09
N LEU A 55 -1.63 -4.09 -3.07
CA LEU A 55 -2.15 -4.68 -1.85
C LEU A 55 -1.48 -6.03 -1.62
N TRP A 56 -1.04 -6.28 -0.38
CA TRP A 56 -0.69 -7.62 0.07
C TRP A 56 -1.70 -8.10 1.11
N TYR A 57 -2.00 -9.39 1.08
CA TYR A 57 -2.73 -10.02 2.17
C TYR A 57 -2.23 -11.43 2.42
N ILE A 58 -2.34 -11.87 3.68
CA ILE A 58 -1.97 -13.22 4.09
C ILE A 58 -3.22 -13.99 4.43
N GLN A 59 -3.42 -15.10 3.77
CA GLN A 59 -4.51 -16.05 3.98
C GLN A 59 -3.95 -17.47 3.91
N ASP A 60 -4.34 -18.35 4.85
CA ASP A 60 -3.81 -19.73 4.95
C ASP A 60 -2.26 -19.76 4.98
N ASN A 61 -1.63 -18.83 5.69
CA ASN A 61 -0.17 -18.63 5.77
C ASN A 61 0.53 -18.39 4.41
N LYS A 62 -0.21 -17.94 3.41
CA LYS A 62 0.33 -17.57 2.10
C LYS A 62 0.12 -16.08 1.86
N LEU A 63 1.19 -15.40 1.47
CA LEU A 63 1.11 -14.02 1.03
C LEU A 63 0.65 -13.98 -0.43
N ILE A 64 -0.38 -13.19 -0.67
CA ILE A 64 -0.96 -12.95 -1.98
C ILE A 64 -0.79 -11.46 -2.29
N GLU A 65 -0.32 -11.15 -3.49
CA GLU A 65 -0.18 -9.78 -4.00
C GLU A 65 -1.23 -9.49 -5.06
N ILE A 66 -1.94 -8.36 -4.90
CA ILE A 66 -2.74 -7.76 -5.97
C ILE A 66 -2.00 -6.54 -6.49
N LYS A 67 -1.65 -6.57 -7.77
CA LYS A 67 -0.89 -5.48 -8.42
C LYS A 67 -1.78 -4.27 -8.66
N ALA A 68 -1.23 -3.08 -8.38
CA ALA A 68 -1.86 -1.82 -8.68
C ALA A 68 -1.84 -1.48 -10.18
N ASN A 69 -2.70 -0.55 -10.58
CA ASN A 69 -2.54 0.12 -11.86
C ASN A 69 -1.24 0.93 -11.84
N LYS A 70 -0.42 0.80 -12.89
CA LYS A 70 0.86 1.52 -13.02
C LYS A 70 0.63 2.95 -13.49
N GLN A 71 -0.01 3.72 -12.65
CA GLN A 71 -0.26 5.15 -12.84
C GLN A 71 -0.49 5.80 -11.48
N PRO A 72 -0.05 7.05 -11.26
CA PRO A 72 -0.31 7.81 -10.04
C PRO A 72 -1.71 8.43 -10.04
N ILE A 73 -2.12 8.95 -8.92
CA ILE A 73 -3.19 9.96 -8.82
C ILE A 73 -2.59 11.31 -9.21
N GLY A 74 -2.68 11.67 -10.48
CA GLY A 74 -2.07 12.87 -11.06
C GLY A 74 -2.04 12.82 -12.57
N LYS A 75 -1.29 13.75 -13.20
CA LYS A 75 -1.08 13.78 -14.65
C LYS A 75 -0.18 12.62 -15.08
N THR A 76 -0.59 11.90 -16.12
CA THR A 76 0.16 10.82 -16.75
C THR A 76 -0.14 10.80 -18.25
N ASP A 77 0.80 10.29 -19.06
CA ASP A 77 0.65 10.23 -20.52
C ASP A 77 -0.46 9.25 -20.95
N LEU A 78 -0.69 8.19 -20.18
CA LEU A 78 -1.70 7.17 -20.44
C LEU A 78 -2.67 7.06 -19.26
N VAL A 79 -3.81 7.73 -19.39
CA VAL A 79 -4.88 7.69 -18.40
C VAL A 79 -5.76 6.49 -18.65
N GLN A 80 -5.84 5.56 -17.69
CA GLN A 80 -6.76 4.43 -17.69
C GLN A 80 -7.63 4.47 -16.43
N PRO A 81 -8.87 3.94 -16.47
CA PRO A 81 -9.67 3.75 -15.26
C PRO A 81 -8.93 2.88 -14.24
N PHE A 82 -9.05 3.21 -12.96
CA PHE A 82 -8.53 2.37 -11.90
C PHE A 82 -9.39 1.12 -11.73
N THR A 83 -8.72 -0.02 -11.65
CA THR A 83 -9.39 -1.33 -11.52
C THR A 83 -9.85 -1.54 -10.08
N THR A 84 -11.12 -1.87 -9.88
CA THR A 84 -11.61 -2.39 -8.60
C THR A 84 -11.42 -3.90 -8.57
N HIS A 85 -10.79 -4.41 -7.51
CA HIS A 85 -10.64 -5.82 -7.25
C HIS A 85 -11.54 -6.20 -6.07
N ASP A 86 -12.50 -7.09 -6.29
CA ASP A 86 -13.25 -7.73 -5.23
C ASP A 86 -12.44 -8.91 -4.70
N ILE A 87 -12.32 -9.01 -3.38
CA ILE A 87 -11.43 -9.97 -2.72
C ILE A 87 -12.28 -10.92 -1.87
N GLU A 88 -12.22 -12.20 -2.19
CA GLU A 88 -12.75 -13.25 -1.34
C GLU A 88 -11.75 -13.51 -0.21
N TYR A 89 -12.18 -13.36 1.02
CA TYR A 89 -11.34 -13.56 2.19
C TYR A 89 -11.93 -14.60 3.14
N LYS A 90 -11.08 -15.17 3.96
CA LYS A 90 -11.44 -16.08 5.05
C LYS A 90 -11.24 -15.36 6.38
N GLU A 91 -11.80 -15.93 7.43
CA GLU A 91 -11.48 -15.56 8.81
C GLU A 91 -9.96 -15.64 9.04
N ASP A 92 -9.41 -14.74 9.84
CA ASP A 92 -7.97 -14.56 10.07
C ASP A 92 -7.14 -14.04 8.87
N THR A 93 -7.76 -13.57 7.79
CA THR A 93 -7.03 -12.89 6.72
C THR A 93 -6.47 -11.56 7.22
N THR A 94 -5.18 -11.31 6.97
CA THR A 94 -4.52 -10.04 7.31
C THR A 94 -4.15 -9.28 6.04
N PHE A 95 -4.67 -8.06 5.89
CA PHE A 95 -4.37 -7.15 4.77
C PHE A 95 -3.28 -6.16 5.18
N PHE A 96 -2.39 -5.83 4.23
CA PHE A 96 -1.31 -4.86 4.42
C PHE A 96 -1.33 -3.82 3.30
N LEU A 97 -1.45 -2.54 3.71
CA LEU A 97 -1.22 -1.38 2.85
C LEU A 97 0.07 -0.71 3.33
N PHE A 98 0.92 -0.27 2.42
CA PHE A 98 2.22 0.26 2.79
C PHE A 98 2.76 1.23 1.72
N THR A 99 3.70 2.08 2.13
CA THR A 99 4.55 2.87 1.25
C THR A 99 5.81 2.09 0.89
N ASP A 100 6.52 2.50 -0.14
CA ASP A 100 7.76 1.85 -0.58
C ASP A 100 8.96 2.13 0.33
N GLY A 101 8.87 3.15 1.21
CA GLY A 101 9.95 3.60 2.06
C GLY A 101 10.63 2.50 2.89
N LEU A 102 9.87 1.52 3.42
CA LEU A 102 10.45 0.39 4.14
C LEU A 102 11.30 -0.50 3.21
N ALA A 103 10.76 -0.84 2.04
CA ALA A 103 11.47 -1.70 1.07
C ALA A 103 12.70 -1.00 0.46
N ASP A 104 12.64 0.32 0.34
CA ASP A 104 13.69 1.15 -0.25
C ASP A 104 14.76 1.60 0.74
N GLN A 105 14.54 1.41 2.05
CA GLN A 105 15.49 1.75 3.09
C GLN A 105 16.82 1.01 2.92
N PHE A 106 17.91 1.77 2.87
CA PHE A 106 19.26 1.23 2.88
C PHE A 106 19.69 0.80 4.28
N GLY A 107 20.40 -0.32 4.36
CA GLY A 107 20.86 -0.82 5.65
C GLY A 107 21.48 -2.22 5.57
N GLY A 108 21.44 -2.89 6.72
CA GLY A 108 22.00 -4.23 6.90
C GLY A 108 23.52 -4.28 6.75
N PRO A 109 24.13 -5.48 6.81
CA PRO A 109 25.58 -5.64 6.82
C PRO A 109 26.30 -5.16 5.54
N LYS A 110 25.55 -5.05 4.44
CA LYS A 110 26.10 -4.70 3.11
C LYS A 110 25.60 -3.34 2.59
N GLY A 111 24.89 -2.55 3.40
CA GLY A 111 24.36 -1.25 3.00
C GLY A 111 23.43 -1.30 1.78
N LYS A 112 22.59 -2.35 1.65
CA LYS A 112 21.69 -2.52 0.51
C LYS A 112 20.26 -2.13 0.90
N LYS A 113 19.38 -1.94 -0.12
CA LYS A 113 17.95 -1.80 0.11
C LYS A 113 17.37 -3.05 0.79
N PHE A 114 16.37 -2.86 1.68
CA PHE A 114 15.64 -3.95 2.35
C PHE A 114 14.95 -4.85 1.33
N LYS A 115 14.27 -4.28 0.38
CA LYS A 115 13.54 -4.90 -0.72
C LYS A 115 12.23 -5.59 -0.31
N TYR A 116 11.28 -5.59 -1.24
CA TYR A 116 9.96 -6.22 -1.07
C TYR A 116 10.00 -7.70 -0.67
N LYS A 117 10.94 -8.47 -1.22
CA LYS A 117 11.08 -9.89 -0.86
C LYS A 117 11.33 -10.09 0.63
N GLN A 118 12.25 -9.31 1.21
CA GLN A 118 12.57 -9.40 2.63
C GLN A 118 11.41 -8.90 3.49
N PHE A 119 10.68 -7.88 3.02
CA PHE A 119 9.48 -7.41 3.69
C PHE A 119 8.36 -8.46 3.68
N GLN A 120 8.13 -9.15 2.57
CA GLN A 120 7.18 -10.27 2.48
C GLN A 120 7.56 -11.42 3.44
N GLU A 121 8.83 -11.81 3.48
CA GLU A 121 9.35 -12.84 4.38
C GLU A 121 9.13 -12.44 5.86
N LEU A 122 9.35 -11.18 6.21
CA LEU A 122 9.06 -10.64 7.54
C LEU A 122 7.58 -10.79 7.89
N LEU A 123 6.67 -10.28 7.04
CA LEU A 123 5.22 -10.32 7.29
C LEU A 123 4.71 -11.77 7.46
N ILE A 124 5.19 -12.69 6.64
CA ILE A 124 4.84 -14.12 6.76
C ILE A 124 5.34 -14.67 8.10
N SER A 125 6.56 -14.33 8.51
CA SER A 125 7.19 -14.87 9.74
C SER A 125 6.50 -14.43 11.03
N ILE A 126 5.77 -13.32 11.00
CA ILE A 126 5.09 -12.73 12.17
C ILE A 126 3.56 -12.86 12.11
N ASN A 127 3.02 -13.53 11.10
CA ASN A 127 1.56 -13.58 10.85
C ASN A 127 0.75 -14.25 11.99
N ASP A 128 1.38 -15.11 12.78
CA ASP A 128 0.79 -15.77 13.96
C ASP A 128 0.67 -14.86 15.19
N LYS A 129 1.28 -13.68 15.16
CA LYS A 129 1.29 -12.71 16.25
C LYS A 129 0.05 -11.80 16.21
N THR A 130 -0.25 -11.17 17.34
CA THR A 130 -1.26 -10.10 17.37
C THR A 130 -0.84 -8.91 16.52
N MET A 131 -1.80 -8.12 16.03
CA MET A 131 -1.48 -6.93 15.21
C MET A 131 -0.57 -5.93 15.93
N GLN A 132 -0.70 -5.81 17.24
CA GLN A 132 0.18 -4.97 18.05
C GLN A 132 1.61 -5.51 18.09
N GLU A 133 1.79 -6.83 18.27
CA GLU A 133 3.12 -7.45 18.23
C GLU A 133 3.72 -7.35 16.81
N GLN A 134 2.92 -7.55 15.76
CA GLN A 134 3.38 -7.36 14.38
C GLN A 134 3.92 -5.96 14.14
N SER A 135 3.19 -4.93 14.59
CA SER A 135 3.63 -3.53 14.47
C SER A 135 4.98 -3.30 15.14
N LEU A 136 5.15 -3.78 16.38
CA LEU A 136 6.42 -3.65 17.11
C LEU A 136 7.57 -4.42 16.46
N LEU A 137 7.29 -5.58 15.86
CA LEU A 137 8.30 -6.39 15.18
C LEU A 137 8.74 -5.76 13.84
N ILE A 138 7.79 -5.17 13.10
CA ILE A 138 8.10 -4.43 11.85
C ILE A 138 8.98 -3.22 12.18
N ASP A 139 8.59 -2.42 13.17
CA ASP A 139 9.36 -1.26 13.62
C ASP A 139 10.78 -1.65 14.05
N LYS A 140 10.89 -2.67 14.90
CA LYS A 140 12.18 -3.20 15.36
C LYS A 140 13.07 -3.67 14.21
N GLU A 141 12.50 -4.38 13.24
CA GLU A 141 13.26 -4.87 12.09
C GLU A 141 13.73 -3.71 11.19
N PHE A 142 12.87 -2.70 10.99
CA PHE A 142 13.22 -1.49 10.26
C PHE A 142 14.39 -0.75 10.92
N GLU A 143 14.33 -0.51 12.24
CA GLU A 143 15.40 0.15 12.99
C GLU A 143 16.71 -0.68 13.01
N ASN A 144 16.60 -2.00 13.18
CA ASN A 144 17.75 -2.90 13.12
C ASN A 144 18.41 -2.90 11.73
N TRP A 145 17.61 -2.76 10.66
CA TRP A 145 18.12 -2.67 9.29
C TRP A 145 18.79 -1.34 9.04
N ARG A 146 18.09 -0.25 9.33
CA ARG A 146 18.54 1.12 9.10
C ARG A 146 19.76 1.49 9.92
N LYS A 147 19.78 1.10 11.19
CA LYS A 147 20.81 1.52 12.17
C LYS A 147 20.97 3.04 12.20
N ASP A 148 22.21 3.50 11.98
CA ASP A 148 22.60 4.92 11.99
C ASP A 148 22.44 5.59 10.61
N LEU A 149 21.92 4.88 9.60
CA LEU A 149 21.67 5.46 8.29
C LEU A 149 20.42 6.34 8.30
N GLU A 150 20.45 7.37 7.48
CA GLU A 150 19.29 8.27 7.29
C GLU A 150 18.11 7.52 6.69
N GLN A 151 16.91 7.83 7.13
CA GLN A 151 15.68 7.36 6.50
C GLN A 151 15.51 8.05 5.15
N VAL A 152 15.35 7.26 4.08
CA VAL A 152 15.36 7.79 2.70
C VAL A 152 14.00 8.22 2.21
N ASP A 153 12.92 7.71 2.82
CA ASP A 153 11.54 8.01 2.44
C ASP A 153 10.58 7.78 3.61
N ASP A 154 9.33 8.26 3.48
CA ASP A 154 8.29 8.07 4.47
C ASP A 154 7.87 6.59 4.57
N VAL A 155 7.91 6.04 5.77
CA VAL A 155 7.55 4.65 6.05
C VAL A 155 6.18 4.58 6.72
N CYS A 156 5.23 3.99 6.03
CA CYS A 156 3.92 3.69 6.59
C CYS A 156 3.56 2.23 6.27
N VAL A 157 3.12 1.49 7.30
CA VAL A 157 2.57 0.13 7.14
C VAL A 157 1.28 0.04 7.95
N ILE A 158 0.18 -0.28 7.28
CA ILE A 158 -1.13 -0.48 7.91
C ILE A 158 -1.50 -1.95 7.77
N GLY A 159 -1.63 -2.66 8.89
CA GLY A 159 -2.11 -4.04 8.95
C GLY A 159 -3.55 -4.08 9.45
N ILE A 160 -4.41 -4.85 8.79
CA ILE A 160 -5.82 -5.04 9.17
C ILE A 160 -6.12 -6.54 9.15
N LYS A 161 -6.46 -7.10 10.32
CA LYS A 161 -6.88 -8.50 10.46
C LYS A 161 -8.41 -8.57 10.58
N ILE A 162 -9.03 -9.49 9.83
CA ILE A 162 -10.47 -9.69 9.79
C ILE A 162 -10.79 -11.11 10.24
#